data_7c7d1441c7c164a189136b6f27bae1ce
#
_entry.id   7c7d1441c7c164a189136b6f27bae1ce
#
_cell.length_a   1.000
_cell.length_b   1.000
_cell.length_c   1.000
_cell.angle_alpha   90.00
_cell.angle_beta   90.00
_cell.angle_gamma   90.00
#
_symmetry.space_group_name_H-M   'P 1'
#
loop_
_entity.id
_entity.type
_entity.pdbx_description
1 polymer ?
#
loop_
_entity_poly.entity_id
_entity_poly.type
_entity_poly.pdbx_seq_one_letter_code
_entity_poly.pdbx_strand_id
1 'polypeptide(L)'
;MSGPPGATGPTGDWETLYATSDVATLPWYNPVLDTDIERALKAHRLRGARILDLGTGPATQAMNLAKRGFEVLATDISSSAIGKAKAAAKAAGLSIEFRVDNVLKSTLEANLVDAIMDRGVFHVLPKDKRPIYVQTVHRVLRPGGWLFLKCFSIKEPGTWGPFRLAESELLRYFRGTFEILSVIETVFQGNVAPAPKALFATFRRREASPEPSGQKRDRKRSTRS
;
A
#
# COMPACT_ATOMS: atom_id res chain seq x y z
N MET A 1 -12.52 20.96 16.45
CA MET A 1 -13.63 20.38 15.68
C MET A 1 -13.52 18.87 15.81
N SER A 2 -14.58 18.19 16.24
CA SER A 2 -14.68 16.73 16.26
C SER A 2 -14.65 16.24 14.81
N GLY A 3 -13.94 15.15 14.53
CA GLY A 3 -13.89 14.55 13.20
C GLY A 3 -15.25 13.97 12.78
N PRO A 4 -15.39 13.60 11.50
CA PRO A 4 -16.60 12.95 11.00
C PRO A 4 -16.86 11.63 11.74
N PRO A 5 -18.14 11.16 11.82
CA PRO A 5 -18.45 9.85 12.39
C PRO A 5 -17.63 8.74 11.75
N GLY A 6 -17.08 7.82 12.55
CA GLY A 6 -16.20 6.76 12.08
C GLY A 6 -14.73 7.16 11.91
N ALA A 7 -14.34 8.41 12.18
CA ALA A 7 -12.94 8.80 12.28
C ALA A 7 -12.32 8.20 13.55
N THR A 8 -11.91 6.94 13.47
CA THR A 8 -11.09 6.32 14.51
C THR A 8 -9.74 7.02 14.57
N GLY A 9 -9.17 7.14 15.78
CA GLY A 9 -7.77 7.56 15.92
C GLY A 9 -6.83 6.59 15.19
N PRO A 10 -5.54 6.90 15.10
CA PRO A 10 -4.58 6.12 14.32
C PRO A 10 -4.42 4.65 14.75
N THR A 11 -4.98 4.26 15.90
CA THR A 11 -4.91 2.90 16.46
C THR A 11 -6.28 2.25 16.62
N GLY A 12 -7.23 2.56 15.72
CA GLY A 12 -8.61 2.10 15.83
C GLY A 12 -8.77 0.57 15.83
N ASP A 13 -9.82 0.10 16.47
CA ASP A 13 -10.30 -1.28 16.36
C ASP A 13 -10.98 -1.47 14.99
N TRP A 14 -10.18 -1.84 14.01
CA TRP A 14 -10.62 -2.04 12.61
C TRP A 14 -11.63 -3.18 12.48
N GLU A 15 -11.50 -4.24 13.31
CA GLU A 15 -12.44 -5.37 13.26
C GLU A 15 -13.84 -4.92 13.69
N THR A 16 -13.97 -4.29 14.84
CA THR A 16 -15.27 -3.78 15.31
C THR A 16 -15.83 -2.75 14.33
N LEU A 17 -14.99 -1.83 13.80
CA LEU A 17 -15.44 -0.83 12.85
C LEU A 17 -16.06 -1.47 11.61
N TYR A 18 -15.35 -2.41 10.97
CA TYR A 18 -15.85 -3.07 9.76
C TYR A 18 -17.00 -4.06 10.05
N ALA A 19 -17.05 -4.65 11.24
CA ALA A 19 -18.17 -5.50 11.62
C ALA A 19 -19.50 -4.71 11.70
N THR A 20 -19.46 -3.50 12.29
CA THR A 20 -20.66 -2.76 12.67
C THR A 20 -21.06 -1.63 11.71
N SER A 21 -20.13 -1.12 10.88
CA SER A 21 -20.40 0.03 10.01
C SER A 21 -20.94 -0.37 8.64
N ASP A 22 -21.77 0.49 8.07
CA ASP A 22 -21.99 0.52 6.62
C ASP A 22 -20.73 1.10 5.97
N VAL A 23 -20.03 0.28 5.17
CA VAL A 23 -18.77 0.67 4.54
C VAL A 23 -18.88 1.85 3.60
N ALA A 24 -20.06 2.08 3.01
CA ALA A 24 -20.31 3.21 2.10
C ALA A 24 -20.34 4.56 2.83
N THR A 25 -20.53 4.56 4.16
CA THR A 25 -20.57 5.79 4.97
C THR A 25 -19.20 6.18 5.54
N LEU A 26 -18.18 5.30 5.40
CA LEU A 26 -16.86 5.55 5.97
C LEU A 26 -16.18 6.76 5.31
N PRO A 27 -15.43 7.57 6.08
CA PRO A 27 -14.78 8.79 5.58
C PRO A 27 -13.88 8.56 4.35
N TRP A 28 -13.20 7.42 4.28
CA TRP A 28 -12.27 7.06 3.20
C TRP A 28 -12.91 6.26 2.06
N TYR A 29 -14.21 6.00 2.13
CA TYR A 29 -14.91 5.30 1.06
C TYR A 29 -14.85 6.10 -0.25
N ASN A 30 -14.33 5.47 -1.29
CA ASN A 30 -14.25 6.04 -2.64
C ASN A 30 -14.66 4.96 -3.66
N PRO A 31 -15.83 5.08 -4.31
CA PRO A 31 -16.35 4.05 -5.22
C PRO A 31 -15.57 3.95 -6.53
N VAL A 32 -14.76 4.96 -6.87
CA VAL A 32 -13.92 4.99 -8.08
C VAL A 32 -12.46 4.77 -7.73
N LEU A 33 -11.64 4.41 -8.73
CA LEU A 33 -10.20 4.31 -8.53
C LEU A 33 -9.64 5.69 -8.16
N ASP A 34 -8.79 5.74 -7.15
CA ASP A 34 -8.12 6.98 -6.75
C ASP A 34 -7.33 7.56 -7.94
N THR A 35 -7.53 8.85 -8.21
CA THR A 35 -7.00 9.50 -9.43
C THR A 35 -5.47 9.54 -9.47
N ASP A 36 -4.81 9.61 -8.32
CA ASP A 36 -3.34 9.60 -8.28
C ASP A 36 -2.81 8.20 -8.61
N ILE A 37 -3.47 7.16 -8.09
CA ILE A 37 -3.14 5.77 -8.42
C ILE A 37 -3.38 5.51 -9.91
N GLU A 38 -4.53 5.92 -10.45
CA GLU A 38 -4.83 5.75 -11.87
C GLU A 38 -3.78 6.44 -12.75
N ARG A 39 -3.37 7.66 -12.38
CA ARG A 39 -2.33 8.41 -13.08
C ARG A 39 -0.98 7.70 -13.01
N ALA A 40 -0.60 7.18 -11.84
CA ALA A 40 0.65 6.45 -11.65
C ALA A 40 0.69 5.15 -12.45
N LEU A 41 -0.39 4.35 -12.44
CA LEU A 41 -0.48 3.13 -13.25
C LEU A 41 -0.30 3.42 -14.75
N LYS A 42 -0.89 4.49 -15.25
CA LYS A 42 -0.75 4.94 -16.66
C LYS A 42 0.68 5.43 -16.95
N ALA A 43 1.25 6.29 -16.08
CA ALA A 43 2.58 6.86 -16.27
C ALA A 43 3.68 5.78 -16.31
N HIS A 44 3.55 4.76 -15.48
CA HIS A 44 4.51 3.64 -15.42
C HIS A 44 4.14 2.45 -16.31
N ARG A 45 3.09 2.61 -17.15
CA ARG A 45 2.66 1.62 -18.15
C ARG A 45 2.38 0.23 -17.55
N LEU A 46 1.92 0.18 -16.31
CA LEU A 46 1.54 -1.07 -15.66
C LEU A 46 0.28 -1.63 -16.34
N ARG A 47 0.39 -2.83 -16.90
CA ARG A 47 -0.71 -3.56 -17.55
C ARG A 47 -0.60 -5.04 -17.17
N GLY A 48 -1.72 -5.66 -16.80
CA GLY A 48 -1.75 -7.07 -16.41
C GLY A 48 -0.84 -7.43 -15.21
N ALA A 49 -0.34 -6.43 -14.49
CA ALA A 49 0.51 -6.61 -13.35
C ALA A 49 -0.28 -7.20 -12.17
N ARG A 50 0.43 -7.94 -11.31
CA ARG A 50 -0.11 -8.40 -10.03
C ARG A 50 0.04 -7.29 -8.99
N ILE A 51 -1.07 -6.78 -8.48
CA ILE A 51 -1.12 -5.64 -7.55
C ILE A 51 -1.66 -6.08 -6.20
N LEU A 52 -0.95 -5.72 -5.13
CA LEU A 52 -1.47 -5.81 -3.76
C LEU A 52 -2.20 -4.52 -3.39
N ASP A 53 -3.49 -4.61 -3.10
CA ASP A 53 -4.25 -3.57 -2.40
C ASP A 53 -4.11 -3.80 -0.88
N LEU A 54 -3.20 -3.06 -0.26
CA LEU A 54 -2.82 -3.20 1.13
C LEU A 54 -3.77 -2.40 2.04
N GLY A 55 -4.46 -3.09 2.95
CA GLY A 55 -5.51 -2.47 3.77
C GLY A 55 -6.75 -2.15 2.93
N THR A 56 -7.24 -3.14 2.21
CA THR A 56 -8.27 -2.97 1.16
C THR A 56 -9.61 -2.45 1.69
N GLY A 57 -9.90 -2.63 2.99
CA GLY A 57 -11.17 -2.23 3.59
C GLY A 57 -12.37 -2.72 2.79
N PRO A 58 -13.21 -1.80 2.25
CA PRO A 58 -14.39 -2.14 1.43
C PRO A 58 -14.05 -2.67 0.03
N ALA A 59 -12.78 -2.82 -0.31
CA ALA A 59 -12.23 -3.30 -1.58
C ALA A 59 -12.64 -2.50 -2.83
N THR A 60 -13.10 -1.26 -2.68
CA THR A 60 -13.51 -0.46 -3.84
C THR A 60 -12.34 -0.23 -4.80
N GLN A 61 -11.14 -0.05 -4.27
CA GLN A 61 -9.94 0.14 -5.08
C GLN A 61 -9.53 -1.18 -5.76
N ALA A 62 -9.49 -2.29 -5.01
CA ALA A 62 -9.22 -3.62 -5.55
C ALA A 62 -10.19 -4.00 -6.69
N MET A 63 -11.49 -3.77 -6.50
CA MET A 63 -12.50 -4.02 -7.54
C MET A 63 -12.29 -3.15 -8.79
N ASN A 64 -11.92 -1.88 -8.60
CA ASN A 64 -11.62 -0.99 -9.73
C ASN A 64 -10.35 -1.40 -10.50
N LEU A 65 -9.34 -1.96 -9.82
CA LEU A 65 -8.16 -2.55 -10.45
C LEU A 65 -8.51 -3.83 -11.22
N ALA A 66 -9.28 -4.74 -10.62
CA ALA A 66 -9.72 -5.98 -11.28
C ALA A 66 -10.54 -5.70 -12.55
N LYS A 67 -11.46 -4.72 -12.53
CA LYS A 67 -12.20 -4.26 -13.73
C LYS A 67 -11.29 -3.74 -14.85
N ARG A 68 -10.08 -3.32 -14.55
CA ARG A 68 -9.07 -2.84 -15.51
C ARG A 68 -8.11 -3.94 -15.98
N GLY A 69 -8.35 -5.20 -15.58
CA GLY A 69 -7.56 -6.36 -16.00
C GLY A 69 -6.28 -6.59 -15.23
N PHE A 70 -6.13 -6.02 -14.03
CA PHE A 70 -5.04 -6.35 -13.12
C PHE A 70 -5.34 -7.65 -12.37
N GLU A 71 -4.31 -8.44 -12.08
CA GLU A 71 -4.37 -9.51 -11.09
C GLU A 71 -4.29 -8.88 -9.69
N VAL A 72 -5.33 -9.03 -8.88
CA VAL A 72 -5.41 -8.32 -7.60
C VAL A 72 -5.38 -9.29 -6.43
N LEU A 73 -4.42 -9.05 -5.53
CA LEU A 73 -4.41 -9.53 -4.16
C LEU A 73 -4.84 -8.39 -3.25
N ALA A 74 -5.85 -8.61 -2.42
CA ALA A 74 -6.37 -7.62 -1.48
C ALA A 74 -6.23 -8.13 -0.05
N THR A 75 -5.61 -7.35 0.82
CA THR A 75 -5.40 -7.73 2.22
C THR A 75 -5.94 -6.70 3.18
N ASP A 76 -6.41 -7.16 4.33
CA ASP A 76 -6.78 -6.31 5.46
C ASP A 76 -6.53 -7.08 6.76
N ILE A 77 -6.30 -6.37 7.86
CA ILE A 77 -6.18 -6.96 9.18
C ILE A 77 -7.54 -7.43 9.73
N SER A 78 -8.63 -6.80 9.26
CA SER A 78 -10.00 -7.13 9.67
C SER A 78 -10.57 -8.28 8.84
N SER A 79 -10.97 -9.34 9.52
CA SER A 79 -11.70 -10.45 8.90
C SER A 79 -13.07 -10.04 8.41
N SER A 80 -13.74 -9.12 9.11
CA SER A 80 -15.02 -8.54 8.71
C SER A 80 -14.91 -7.70 7.44
N ALA A 81 -13.84 -6.90 7.29
CA ALA A 81 -13.56 -6.18 6.05
C ALA A 81 -13.41 -7.15 4.88
N ILE A 82 -12.57 -8.18 5.04
CA ILE A 82 -12.34 -9.22 4.00
C ILE A 82 -13.62 -9.97 3.66
N GLY A 83 -14.46 -10.30 4.64
CA GLY A 83 -15.75 -10.95 4.41
C GLY A 83 -16.70 -10.11 3.54
N LYS A 84 -16.86 -8.82 3.89
CA LYS A 84 -17.66 -7.86 3.11
C LYS A 84 -17.08 -7.63 1.70
N ALA A 85 -15.75 -7.50 1.59
CA ALA A 85 -15.04 -7.32 0.33
C ALA A 85 -15.24 -8.51 -0.63
N LYS A 86 -15.11 -9.75 -0.12
CA LYS A 86 -15.39 -10.98 -0.88
C LYS A 86 -16.81 -11.03 -1.41
N ALA A 87 -17.79 -10.69 -0.56
CA ALA A 87 -19.20 -10.68 -0.95
C ALA A 87 -19.45 -9.65 -2.07
N ALA A 88 -18.90 -8.44 -1.94
CA ALA A 88 -19.03 -7.38 -2.93
C ALA A 88 -18.38 -7.75 -4.28
N ALA A 89 -17.16 -8.30 -4.25
CA ALA A 89 -16.47 -8.75 -5.46
C ALA A 89 -17.22 -9.87 -6.18
N LYS A 90 -17.72 -10.86 -5.42
CA LYS A 90 -18.56 -11.96 -5.95
C LYS A 90 -19.83 -11.43 -6.62
N ALA A 91 -20.52 -10.50 -5.97
CA ALA A 91 -21.73 -9.88 -6.53
C ALA A 91 -21.44 -9.11 -7.83
N ALA A 92 -20.23 -8.53 -7.95
CA ALA A 92 -19.79 -7.84 -9.15
C ALA A 92 -19.17 -8.76 -10.23
N GLY A 93 -19.11 -10.07 -10.02
CA GLY A 93 -18.50 -11.04 -10.95
C GLY A 93 -17.00 -10.88 -11.11
N LEU A 94 -16.30 -10.34 -10.08
CA LEU A 94 -14.87 -10.08 -10.12
C LEU A 94 -14.07 -11.16 -9.43
N SER A 95 -12.96 -11.58 -10.05
CA SER A 95 -11.97 -12.47 -9.46
C SER A 95 -10.89 -11.67 -8.77
N ILE A 96 -10.84 -11.74 -7.44
CA ILE A 96 -9.85 -11.08 -6.59
C ILE A 96 -9.43 -12.07 -5.52
N GLU A 97 -8.11 -12.19 -5.28
CA GLU A 97 -7.59 -12.96 -4.16
C GLU A 97 -7.69 -12.12 -2.88
N PHE A 98 -8.29 -12.65 -1.82
CA PHE A 98 -8.43 -11.97 -0.54
C PHE A 98 -7.76 -12.75 0.59
N ARG A 99 -6.91 -12.09 1.37
CA ARG A 99 -6.27 -12.67 2.57
C ARG A 99 -6.45 -11.74 3.78
N VAL A 100 -6.72 -12.32 4.94
CA VAL A 100 -6.57 -11.60 6.21
C VAL A 100 -5.08 -11.58 6.53
N ASP A 101 -4.48 -10.39 6.57
CA ASP A 101 -3.04 -10.23 6.83
C ASP A 101 -2.75 -8.94 7.60
N ASN A 102 -1.83 -9.03 8.55
CA ASN A 102 -1.34 -7.88 9.30
C ASN A 102 0.03 -7.49 8.76
N VAL A 103 0.14 -6.33 8.13
CA VAL A 103 1.39 -5.83 7.54
C VAL A 103 2.57 -5.81 8.51
N LEU A 104 2.33 -5.69 9.82
CA LEU A 104 3.37 -5.72 10.86
C LEU A 104 3.81 -7.15 11.24
N LYS A 105 3.07 -8.17 10.80
CA LYS A 105 3.36 -9.60 11.04
C LYS A 105 3.02 -10.42 9.78
N SER A 106 3.19 -9.81 8.62
CA SER A 106 2.76 -10.36 7.34
C SER A 106 3.43 -11.69 7.00
N THR A 107 2.60 -12.65 6.59
CA THR A 107 3.00 -13.97 6.11
C THR A 107 3.04 -14.06 4.58
N LEU A 108 2.79 -12.95 3.88
CA LEU A 108 2.90 -12.91 2.41
C LEU A 108 4.31 -13.29 1.98
N GLU A 109 4.41 -14.01 0.89
CA GLU A 109 5.67 -14.48 0.31
C GLU A 109 6.53 -13.32 -0.18
N ALA A 110 7.84 -13.52 -0.25
CA ALA A 110 8.74 -12.55 -0.86
C ALA A 110 8.56 -12.50 -2.38
N ASN A 111 8.75 -11.30 -2.96
CA ASN A 111 8.68 -11.09 -4.41
C ASN A 111 7.33 -11.52 -5.04
N LEU A 112 6.24 -11.35 -4.30
CA LEU A 112 4.92 -11.85 -4.66
C LEU A 112 4.22 -10.98 -5.72
N VAL A 113 4.42 -9.65 -5.70
CA VAL A 113 3.66 -8.70 -6.52
C VAL A 113 4.55 -7.70 -7.26
N ASP A 114 4.04 -7.18 -8.38
CA ASP A 114 4.69 -6.17 -9.20
C ASP A 114 4.49 -4.76 -8.64
N ALA A 115 3.36 -4.53 -7.97
CA ALA A 115 3.07 -3.26 -7.34
C ALA A 115 2.29 -3.43 -6.03
N ILE A 116 2.47 -2.50 -5.11
CA ILE A 116 1.66 -2.33 -3.90
C ILE A 116 0.99 -0.97 -3.97
N MET A 117 -0.30 -0.96 -3.69
CA MET A 117 -1.07 0.24 -3.43
C MET A 117 -1.40 0.31 -1.95
N ASP A 118 -0.97 1.38 -1.30
CA ASP A 118 -1.35 1.73 0.06
C ASP A 118 -2.13 3.04 0.03
N ARG A 119 -3.41 2.94 0.31
CA ARG A 119 -4.28 4.10 0.42
C ARG A 119 -4.81 4.22 1.86
N GLY A 120 -3.85 4.42 2.79
CA GLY A 120 -4.13 4.79 4.16
C GLY A 120 -3.74 3.78 5.24
N VAL A 121 -2.85 2.83 4.99
CA VAL A 121 -2.31 1.96 6.04
C VAL A 121 -1.10 2.61 6.73
N PHE A 122 -0.15 3.14 5.97
CA PHE A 122 1.07 3.69 6.54
C PHE A 122 0.81 4.82 7.55
N HIS A 123 -0.16 5.70 7.29
CA HIS A 123 -0.43 6.85 8.14
C HIS A 123 -1.22 6.53 9.41
N VAL A 124 -1.77 5.32 9.56
CA VAL A 124 -2.38 4.89 10.82
C VAL A 124 -1.39 4.16 11.73
N LEU A 125 -0.21 3.85 11.22
CA LEU A 125 0.81 3.14 12.00
C LEU A 125 1.57 4.09 12.93
N PRO A 126 1.78 3.70 14.22
CA PRO A 126 2.68 4.39 15.13
C PRO A 126 4.10 4.47 14.54
N LYS A 127 4.84 5.53 14.92
CA LYS A 127 6.18 5.82 14.38
C LYS A 127 7.17 4.67 14.53
N ASP A 128 7.12 3.95 15.65
CA ASP A 128 7.98 2.80 15.98
C ASP A 128 7.65 1.55 15.12
N LYS A 129 6.46 1.47 14.53
CA LYS A 129 6.03 0.36 13.67
C LYS A 129 6.30 0.58 12.18
N ARG A 130 6.50 1.82 11.76
CA ARG A 130 6.73 2.17 10.33
C ARG A 130 7.96 1.50 9.71
N PRO A 131 9.10 1.29 10.41
CA PRO A 131 10.22 0.51 9.85
C PRO A 131 9.84 -0.93 9.50
N ILE A 132 8.99 -1.60 10.32
CA ILE A 132 8.52 -2.96 10.05
C ILE A 132 7.66 -2.97 8.78
N TYR A 133 6.76 -1.99 8.62
CA TYR A 133 5.98 -1.81 7.40
C TYR A 133 6.89 -1.70 6.17
N VAL A 134 7.92 -0.82 6.22
CA VAL A 134 8.85 -0.63 5.09
C VAL A 134 9.56 -1.93 4.70
N GLN A 135 10.01 -2.70 5.69
CA GLN A 135 10.62 -4.02 5.46
C GLN A 135 9.64 -5.00 4.83
N THR A 136 8.39 -5.02 5.29
CA THR A 136 7.34 -5.90 4.76
C THR A 136 7.03 -5.57 3.30
N VAL A 137 6.73 -4.31 2.98
CA VAL A 137 6.40 -3.93 1.60
C VAL A 137 7.59 -4.11 0.66
N HIS A 138 8.82 -3.88 1.14
CA HIS A 138 10.03 -4.19 0.36
C HIS A 138 10.14 -5.69 0.08
N ARG A 139 9.92 -6.55 1.07
CA ARG A 139 10.01 -8.00 0.91
C ARG A 139 8.97 -8.54 -0.07
N VAL A 140 7.74 -8.04 0.01
CA VAL A 140 6.59 -8.52 -0.79
C VAL A 140 6.66 -8.06 -2.25
N LEU A 141 7.19 -6.86 -2.52
CA LEU A 141 7.43 -6.39 -3.88
C LEU A 141 8.51 -7.21 -4.58
N ARG A 142 8.39 -7.44 -5.88
CA ARG A 142 9.49 -7.92 -6.73
C ARG A 142 10.58 -6.85 -6.85
N PRO A 143 11.86 -7.22 -7.09
CA PRO A 143 12.88 -6.26 -7.51
C PRO A 143 12.39 -5.41 -8.69
N GLY A 144 12.59 -4.10 -8.65
CA GLY A 144 12.04 -3.17 -9.63
C GLY A 144 10.54 -2.89 -9.51
N GLY A 145 9.85 -3.49 -8.54
CA GLY A 145 8.42 -3.29 -8.29
C GLY A 145 8.09 -1.91 -7.68
N TRP A 146 6.83 -1.55 -7.72
CA TRP A 146 6.33 -0.22 -7.41
C TRP A 146 5.56 -0.16 -6.09
N LEU A 147 5.78 0.88 -5.29
CA LEU A 147 4.92 1.22 -4.17
C LEU A 147 4.28 2.58 -4.43
N PHE A 148 2.95 2.60 -4.48
CA PHE A 148 2.11 3.78 -4.54
C PHE A 148 1.50 3.99 -3.16
N LEU A 149 1.92 5.04 -2.48
CA LEU A 149 1.52 5.32 -1.10
C LEU A 149 0.83 6.67 -1.00
N LYS A 150 -0.39 6.66 -0.44
CA LYS A 150 -1.15 7.87 -0.14
C LYS A 150 -1.35 7.99 1.37
N CYS A 151 -1.03 9.16 1.92
CA CYS A 151 -1.16 9.44 3.35
C CYS A 151 -1.60 10.88 3.61
N PHE A 152 -2.09 11.18 4.82
CA PHE A 152 -2.41 12.55 5.19
C PHE A 152 -1.15 13.41 5.25
N SER A 153 -1.26 14.62 4.67
CA SER A 153 -0.22 15.65 4.71
C SER A 153 -0.21 16.36 6.06
N ILE A 154 0.97 16.81 6.51
CA ILE A 154 1.11 17.71 7.65
C ILE A 154 0.31 19.02 7.46
N LYS A 155 -0.03 19.36 6.23
CA LYS A 155 -0.84 20.53 5.87
C LYS A 155 -2.35 20.34 6.11
N GLU A 156 -2.79 19.12 6.45
CA GLU A 156 -4.19 18.89 6.82
C GLU A 156 -4.46 19.50 8.19
N PRO A 157 -5.43 20.44 8.31
CA PRO A 157 -5.74 21.09 9.57
C PRO A 157 -6.44 20.17 10.58
N GLY A 158 -6.47 20.58 11.82
CA GLY A 158 -7.15 19.86 12.91
C GLY A 158 -6.36 18.65 13.41
N THR A 159 -6.99 17.83 14.27
CA THR A 159 -6.35 16.70 14.97
C THR A 159 -7.07 15.37 14.77
N TRP A 160 -8.17 15.34 14.02
CA TRP A 160 -8.94 14.14 13.75
C TRP A 160 -8.25 13.19 12.77
N GLY A 161 -8.61 11.92 12.83
CA GLY A 161 -8.15 10.91 11.85
C GLY A 161 -6.71 10.46 12.07
N PRO A 162 -6.05 9.98 10.99
CA PRO A 162 -4.73 9.38 11.05
C PRO A 162 -3.60 10.38 11.33
N PHE A 163 -2.38 9.85 11.54
CA PHE A 163 -1.19 10.68 11.66
C PHE A 163 -0.94 11.46 10.37
N ARG A 164 -0.51 12.71 10.51
CA ARG A 164 -0.08 13.57 9.42
C ARG A 164 1.41 13.45 9.23
N LEU A 165 1.84 13.40 7.96
CA LEU A 165 3.24 13.27 7.60
C LEU A 165 3.73 14.48 6.82
N ALA A 166 4.92 14.95 7.17
CA ALA A 166 5.69 15.83 6.30
C ALA A 166 6.38 14.97 5.22
N GLU A 167 6.62 15.56 4.05
CA GLU A 167 7.38 14.90 2.99
C GLU A 167 8.73 14.39 3.50
N SER A 168 9.48 15.22 4.21
CA SER A 168 10.79 14.87 4.78
C SER A 168 10.74 13.68 5.74
N GLU A 169 9.64 13.54 6.50
CA GLU A 169 9.42 12.40 7.38
C GLU A 169 9.17 11.13 6.56
N LEU A 170 8.33 11.21 5.52
CA LEU A 170 8.06 10.11 4.62
C LEU A 170 9.35 9.63 3.94
N LEU A 171 10.10 10.54 3.34
CA LEU A 171 11.38 10.23 2.68
C LEU A 171 12.39 9.54 3.61
N ARG A 172 12.45 9.95 4.87
CA ARG A 172 13.36 9.34 5.85
C ARG A 172 13.12 7.85 6.07
N TYR A 173 11.85 7.38 6.02
CA TYR A 173 11.54 5.96 6.16
C TYR A 173 11.93 5.13 4.94
N PHE A 174 11.86 5.70 3.72
CA PHE A 174 11.96 4.93 2.47
C PHE A 174 13.31 5.04 1.78
N ARG A 175 14.07 6.17 1.92
CA ARG A 175 15.29 6.46 1.16
C ARG A 175 16.40 5.40 1.26
N GLY A 176 16.46 4.66 2.36
CA GLY A 176 17.46 3.59 2.56
C GLY A 176 17.17 2.31 1.79
N THR A 177 15.91 2.09 1.40
CA THR A 177 15.41 0.81 0.90
C THR A 177 14.83 0.93 -0.50
N PHE A 178 14.25 2.08 -0.83
CA PHE A 178 13.61 2.36 -2.11
C PHE A 178 14.31 3.49 -2.88
N GLU A 179 14.17 3.48 -4.19
CA GLU A 179 14.33 4.66 -5.03
C GLU A 179 13.08 5.52 -4.90
N ILE A 180 13.25 6.81 -4.64
CA ILE A 180 12.16 7.75 -4.49
C ILE A 180 11.98 8.48 -5.82
N LEU A 181 10.83 8.31 -6.46
CA LEU A 181 10.59 8.90 -7.79
C LEU A 181 9.82 10.21 -7.69
N SER A 182 8.82 10.28 -6.82
CA SER A 182 8.06 11.49 -6.58
C SER A 182 7.36 11.47 -5.23
N VAL A 183 7.17 12.65 -4.65
CA VAL A 183 6.20 12.92 -3.59
C VAL A 183 5.47 14.19 -3.99
N ILE A 184 4.15 14.12 -4.11
CA ILE A 184 3.34 15.27 -4.51
C ILE A 184 2.25 15.56 -3.49
N GLU A 185 1.91 16.83 -3.32
CA GLU A 185 0.74 17.26 -2.58
C GLU A 185 -0.53 16.95 -3.39
N THR A 186 -1.52 16.42 -2.71
CA THR A 186 -2.80 16.01 -3.29
C THR A 186 -3.91 16.06 -2.25
N VAL A 187 -5.04 15.42 -2.52
CA VAL A 187 -6.15 15.25 -1.57
C VAL A 187 -6.50 13.78 -1.39
N PHE A 188 -6.99 13.45 -0.20
CA PHE A 188 -7.45 12.10 0.12
C PHE A 188 -8.94 11.99 -0.24
N GLN A 189 -9.23 11.44 -1.40
CA GLN A 189 -10.60 11.31 -1.91
C GLN A 189 -11.43 10.37 -1.02
N GLY A 190 -12.67 10.72 -0.79
CA GLY A 190 -13.59 9.96 0.05
C GLY A 190 -14.85 10.76 0.35
N ASN A 191 -15.57 10.40 1.40
CA ASN A 191 -16.83 11.03 1.80
C ASN A 191 -16.66 12.34 2.61
N VAL A 192 -15.42 12.76 2.87
CA VAL A 192 -15.15 14.00 3.64
C VAL A 192 -15.03 15.19 2.70
N ALA A 193 -15.76 16.26 3.01
CA ALA A 193 -15.72 17.53 2.27
C ALA A 193 -15.37 18.70 3.20
N PRO A 194 -14.40 19.56 2.88
CA PRO A 194 -13.47 19.39 1.76
C PRO A 194 -12.58 18.16 1.91
N ALA A 195 -12.13 17.59 0.80
CA ALA A 195 -11.27 16.43 0.82
C ALA A 195 -9.96 16.72 1.55
N PRO A 196 -9.52 15.87 2.49
CA PRO A 196 -8.33 16.11 3.31
C PRO A 196 -7.05 16.25 2.47
N LYS A 197 -6.15 17.13 2.88
CA LYS A 197 -4.83 17.30 2.25
C LYS A 197 -3.97 16.06 2.46
N ALA A 198 -3.35 15.58 1.38
CA ALA A 198 -2.61 14.33 1.35
C ALA A 198 -1.26 14.49 0.65
N LEU A 199 -0.38 13.52 0.87
CA LEU A 199 0.78 13.25 0.04
C LEU A 199 0.52 11.98 -0.76
N PHE A 200 0.92 11.99 -2.02
CA PHE A 200 1.01 10.79 -2.84
C PHE A 200 2.47 10.57 -3.24
N ALA A 201 3.00 9.42 -2.85
CA ALA A 201 4.39 9.06 -3.09
C ALA A 201 4.50 7.86 -4.00
N THR A 202 5.44 7.92 -4.94
CA THR A 202 5.82 6.83 -5.83
C THR A 202 7.23 6.40 -5.53
N PHE A 203 7.37 5.13 -5.15
CA PHE A 203 8.65 4.51 -4.86
C PHE A 203 8.87 3.30 -5.77
N ARG A 204 10.13 2.98 -6.04
CA ARG A 204 10.53 1.77 -6.74
C ARG A 204 11.45 0.94 -5.87
N ARG A 205 11.16 -0.35 -5.72
CA ARG A 205 12.10 -1.26 -5.07
C ARG A 205 13.36 -1.34 -5.94
N ARG A 206 14.53 -1.10 -5.35
CA ARG A 206 15.82 -1.21 -6.07
C ARG A 206 15.97 -2.63 -6.61
N GLU A 207 16.50 -2.76 -7.80
CA GLU A 207 16.91 -4.06 -8.34
C GLU A 207 18.06 -4.62 -7.48
N ALA A 208 18.11 -5.94 -7.32
CA ALA A 208 19.26 -6.55 -6.72
C ALA A 208 20.48 -6.23 -7.60
N SER A 209 21.55 -5.69 -7.02
CA SER A 209 22.81 -5.55 -7.75
C SER A 209 23.21 -6.93 -8.26
N PRO A 210 23.60 -7.09 -9.54
CA PRO A 210 24.10 -8.36 -10.02
C PRO A 210 25.27 -8.78 -9.13
N GLU A 211 25.24 -10.01 -8.62
CA GLU A 211 26.38 -10.55 -7.89
C GLU A 211 27.64 -10.45 -8.79
N PRO A 212 28.78 -9.98 -8.27
CA PRO A 212 30.00 -9.97 -9.05
C PRO A 212 30.25 -11.39 -9.52
N SER A 213 30.22 -11.59 -10.84
CA SER A 213 30.48 -12.87 -11.50
C SER A 213 31.77 -13.42 -10.93
N GLY A 214 31.67 -14.57 -10.24
CA GLY A 214 32.77 -15.16 -9.49
C GLY A 214 34.03 -15.28 -10.35
N GLN A 215 35.08 -14.59 -9.95
CA GLN A 215 36.41 -14.86 -10.46
C GLN A 215 36.73 -16.33 -10.21
N LYS A 216 36.74 -17.13 -11.28
CA LYS A 216 37.32 -18.46 -11.26
C LYS A 216 38.79 -18.32 -10.78
N ARG A 217 39.04 -18.72 -9.54
CA ARG A 217 40.42 -18.90 -9.06
C ARG A 217 41.01 -20.03 -9.85
N ASP A 218 41.83 -19.70 -10.85
CA ASP A 218 42.75 -20.64 -11.52
C ASP A 218 43.67 -21.22 -10.45
N ARG A 219 43.39 -22.43 -10.04
CA ARG A 219 44.34 -23.26 -9.29
C ARG A 219 45.45 -23.67 -10.25
N LYS A 220 46.54 -22.88 -10.31
CA LYS A 220 47.81 -23.35 -10.88
C LYS A 220 48.24 -24.62 -10.15
N ARG A 221 48.14 -25.74 -10.82
CA ARG A 221 48.81 -26.97 -10.44
C ARG A 221 50.33 -26.72 -10.48
N SER A 222 50.97 -26.66 -9.35
CA SER A 222 52.41 -26.75 -9.22
C SER A 222 52.80 -28.24 -9.34
N THR A 223 53.25 -28.64 -10.48
CA THR A 223 54.02 -29.89 -10.66
C THR A 223 55.42 -29.61 -10.20
N ARG A 224 55.83 -30.24 -9.11
CA ARG A 224 57.24 -30.40 -8.75
C ARG A 224 57.69 -31.80 -9.21
N SER A 225 58.78 -31.80 -9.97
CA SER A 225 59.62 -32.90 -10.29
C SER A 225 60.35 -33.41 -9.07
#